data_ebadddc04ec7616c56c861c1a0305a0f
#
_entry.id   ebadddc04ec7616c56c861c1a0305a0f
#
_cell.length_a   1.000
_cell.length_b   1.000
_cell.length_c   1.000
_cell.angle_alpha   90.00
_cell.angle_beta   90.00
_cell.angle_gamma   90.00
#
_symmetry.space_group_name_H-M   'P 1'
#
loop_
_entity.id
_entity.type
_entity.pdbx_description
1 polymer ?
#
loop_
_entity_poly.entity_id
_entity_poly.type
_entity_poly.pdbx_seq_one_letter_code
_entity_poly.pdbx_strand_id
1 'polypeptide(L)'
;MIIITATFVLADSSMRPDAVQKATPLQQATRDTELGCEAYVFSPDPAEESKVAVYELWKDRDSLHAHFDHENYFNMGSMFGEIGLAGAESKKWRVTAFEPVYDETPRARAEFFSQDEQSPEDPIIVAGYIDLHDPSERSDLLAESAPLQLATRNDEPGCQMYVFSADPCKEERIAVVEIWDNYDSLHQHFDHENYFNMGNLIRSTSGRDSNHRKFRCDLSEPVYDQNRRARADFFTLE
;
A
#
# COMPACT_ATOMS: atom_id res chain seq x y z
N MET A 1 12.42 -5.52 -8.63
CA MET A 1 11.33 -5.51 -7.66
C MET A 1 10.12 -4.85 -8.28
N ILE A 2 8.93 -5.33 -8.00
CA ILE A 2 7.68 -4.77 -8.55
C ILE A 2 6.71 -4.54 -7.39
N ILE A 3 6.07 -3.37 -7.39
CA ILE A 3 4.95 -3.07 -6.50
C ILE A 3 3.65 -3.13 -7.29
N ILE A 4 2.60 -3.69 -6.70
CA ILE A 4 1.22 -3.51 -7.16
C ILE A 4 0.48 -2.68 -6.12
N THR A 5 -0.25 -1.68 -6.61
CA THR A 5 -1.21 -0.93 -5.81
C THR A 5 -2.56 -0.99 -6.48
N ALA A 6 -3.62 -1.13 -5.69
CA ALA A 6 -4.97 -1.06 -6.22
C ALA A 6 -5.94 -0.47 -5.19
N THR A 7 -7.04 0.06 -5.72
CA THR A 7 -8.22 0.40 -4.93
C THR A 7 -9.41 -0.37 -5.50
N PHE A 8 -9.99 -1.23 -4.68
CA PHE A 8 -11.25 -1.91 -5.02
C PHE A 8 -12.41 -1.14 -4.39
N VAL A 9 -13.42 -0.86 -5.19
CA VAL A 9 -14.66 -0.22 -4.73
C VAL A 9 -15.76 -1.27 -4.71
N LEU A 10 -16.26 -1.60 -3.52
CA LEU A 10 -17.34 -2.57 -3.35
C LEU A 10 -18.66 -1.98 -3.87
N ALA A 11 -19.46 -2.81 -4.53
CA ALA A 11 -20.80 -2.41 -4.98
C ALA A 11 -21.75 -2.16 -3.81
N ASP A 12 -21.54 -2.86 -2.69
CA ASP A 12 -22.25 -2.69 -1.42
C ASP A 12 -21.22 -2.59 -0.30
N SER A 13 -21.08 -1.41 0.32
CA SER A 13 -20.11 -1.17 1.40
C SER A 13 -20.37 -2.03 2.64
N SER A 14 -21.61 -2.48 2.87
CA SER A 14 -21.95 -3.38 3.98
C SER A 14 -21.27 -4.77 3.86
N MET A 15 -20.85 -5.14 2.67
CA MET A 15 -20.10 -6.38 2.41
C MET A 15 -18.61 -6.31 2.75
N ARG A 16 -18.08 -5.12 3.11
CA ARG A 16 -16.64 -4.97 3.37
C ARG A 16 -16.11 -5.84 4.51
N PRO A 17 -16.80 -5.98 5.66
CA PRO A 17 -16.33 -6.91 6.70
C PRO A 17 -16.23 -8.36 6.22
N ASP A 18 -17.21 -8.83 5.45
CA ASP A 18 -17.23 -10.18 4.86
C ASP A 18 -16.10 -10.34 3.83
N ALA A 19 -15.88 -9.34 2.97
CA ALA A 19 -14.79 -9.33 2.01
C ALA A 19 -13.41 -9.44 2.70
N VAL A 20 -13.17 -8.65 3.73
CA VAL A 20 -11.91 -8.67 4.50
C VAL A 20 -11.74 -10.02 5.20
N GLN A 21 -12.79 -10.53 5.85
CA GLN A 21 -12.74 -11.83 6.52
C GLN A 21 -12.41 -12.98 5.56
N LYS A 22 -13.03 -13.00 4.39
CA LYS A 22 -12.77 -14.04 3.36
C LYS A 22 -11.41 -13.87 2.70
N ALA A 23 -10.93 -12.64 2.50
CA ALA A 23 -9.61 -12.37 1.94
C ALA A 23 -8.45 -12.74 2.88
N THR A 24 -8.65 -12.69 4.20
CA THR A 24 -7.59 -12.93 5.20
C THR A 24 -6.85 -14.25 5.02
N PRO A 25 -7.50 -15.42 4.95
CA PRO A 25 -6.79 -16.69 4.75
C PRO A 25 -6.08 -16.78 3.40
N LEU A 26 -6.60 -16.15 2.35
CA LEU A 26 -5.95 -16.11 1.04
C LEU A 26 -4.68 -15.24 1.07
N GLN A 27 -4.74 -14.10 1.75
CA GLN A 27 -3.57 -13.24 1.96
C GLN A 27 -2.48 -13.98 2.75
N GLN A 28 -2.87 -14.67 3.83
CA GLN A 28 -1.92 -15.41 4.62
C GLN A 28 -1.27 -16.54 3.80
N ALA A 29 -2.06 -17.27 3.01
CA ALA A 29 -1.55 -18.34 2.15
C ALA A 29 -0.54 -17.80 1.12
N THR A 30 -0.84 -16.66 0.47
CA THR A 30 0.08 -16.01 -0.48
C THR A 30 1.40 -15.63 0.19
N ARG A 31 1.34 -15.00 1.37
CA ARG A 31 2.52 -14.58 2.13
C ARG A 31 3.38 -15.77 2.57
N ASP A 32 2.76 -16.89 2.92
CA ASP A 32 3.47 -18.04 3.48
C ASP A 32 4.05 -18.97 2.42
N THR A 33 3.43 -19.03 1.24
CA THR A 33 3.73 -20.11 0.26
C THR A 33 4.31 -19.61 -1.06
N GLU A 34 4.10 -18.34 -1.43
CA GLU A 34 4.54 -17.86 -2.73
C GLU A 34 5.93 -17.20 -2.65
N LEU A 35 6.87 -17.79 -3.35
CA LEU A 35 8.27 -17.33 -3.36
C LEU A 35 8.38 -15.92 -3.93
N GLY A 36 9.07 -15.05 -3.20
CA GLY A 36 9.29 -13.67 -3.61
C GLY A 36 8.15 -12.71 -3.31
N CYS A 37 7.08 -13.18 -2.65
CA CYS A 37 6.09 -12.31 -2.02
C CYS A 37 6.71 -11.66 -0.77
N GLU A 38 6.94 -10.35 -0.79
CA GLU A 38 7.46 -9.60 0.37
C GLU A 38 6.35 -8.88 1.13
N ALA A 39 5.25 -8.52 0.44
CA ALA A 39 4.02 -8.01 1.04
C ALA A 39 2.82 -8.37 0.15
N TYR A 40 1.69 -8.65 0.78
CA TYR A 40 0.42 -8.90 0.11
C TYR A 40 -0.72 -8.50 1.05
N VAL A 41 -1.28 -7.32 0.85
CA VAL A 41 -2.21 -6.68 1.77
C VAL A 41 -3.46 -6.21 1.03
N PHE A 42 -4.61 -6.73 1.45
CA PHE A 42 -5.94 -6.26 1.07
C PHE A 42 -6.65 -5.81 2.33
N SER A 43 -6.71 -4.53 2.56
CA SER A 43 -7.15 -3.97 3.84
C SER A 43 -8.25 -2.94 3.68
N PRO A 44 -9.17 -2.82 4.66
CA PRO A 44 -10.25 -1.85 4.59
C PRO A 44 -9.70 -0.44 4.72
N ASP A 45 -10.08 0.45 3.81
CA ASP A 45 -9.75 1.88 3.92
C ASP A 45 -10.51 2.49 5.10
N PRO A 46 -9.84 3.09 6.11
CA PRO A 46 -10.52 3.67 7.26
C PRO A 46 -11.34 4.90 6.93
N ALA A 47 -10.95 5.64 5.88
CA ALA A 47 -11.58 6.91 5.52
C ALA A 47 -12.74 6.74 4.53
N GLU A 48 -12.84 5.59 3.82
CA GLU A 48 -13.85 5.36 2.79
C GLU A 48 -14.44 3.95 2.88
N GLU A 49 -15.68 3.86 3.38
CA GLU A 49 -16.33 2.59 3.73
C GLU A 49 -16.49 1.59 2.57
N SER A 50 -16.59 2.05 1.33
CA SER A 50 -16.72 1.18 0.17
C SER A 50 -15.38 0.68 -0.38
N LYS A 51 -14.25 1.15 0.16
CA LYS A 51 -12.93 0.87 -0.42
C LYS A 51 -12.15 -0.19 0.35
N VAL A 52 -11.43 -0.99 -0.42
CA VAL A 52 -10.35 -1.89 0.01
C VAL A 52 -9.09 -1.46 -0.70
N ALA A 53 -8.07 -1.08 0.07
CA ALA A 53 -6.75 -0.74 -0.44
C ALA A 53 -5.93 -2.02 -0.62
N VAL A 54 -5.19 -2.07 -1.72
CA VAL A 54 -4.31 -3.20 -2.05
C VAL A 54 -2.88 -2.71 -2.19
N TYR A 55 -1.98 -3.42 -1.53
CA TYR A 55 -0.54 -3.25 -1.66
C TYR A 55 0.14 -4.61 -1.74
N GLU A 56 0.92 -4.81 -2.81
CA GLU A 56 1.72 -6.02 -2.99
C GLU A 56 3.16 -5.62 -3.30
N LEU A 57 4.11 -6.35 -2.75
CA LEU A 57 5.53 -6.20 -3.04
C LEU A 57 6.11 -7.53 -3.44
N TRP A 58 6.63 -7.58 -4.66
CA TRP A 58 7.22 -8.77 -5.27
C TRP A 58 8.70 -8.55 -5.55
N LYS A 59 9.50 -9.53 -5.17
CA LYS A 59 10.96 -9.51 -5.35
C LYS A 59 11.38 -9.22 -6.79
N ASP A 60 10.70 -9.82 -7.75
CA ASP A 60 11.00 -9.70 -9.18
C ASP A 60 9.78 -10.04 -10.05
N ARG A 61 9.96 -9.91 -11.37
CA ARG A 61 8.94 -10.23 -12.35
C ARG A 61 8.54 -11.71 -12.35
N ASP A 62 9.49 -12.61 -12.13
CA ASP A 62 9.22 -14.04 -12.22
C ASP A 62 8.37 -14.51 -11.05
N SER A 63 8.59 -13.94 -9.86
CA SER A 63 7.75 -14.15 -8.67
C SER A 63 6.31 -13.66 -8.90
N LEU A 64 6.15 -12.46 -9.44
CA LEU A 64 4.83 -11.91 -9.78
C LEU A 64 4.15 -12.72 -10.89
N HIS A 65 4.91 -13.20 -11.87
CA HIS A 65 4.35 -14.05 -12.93
C HIS A 65 3.83 -15.37 -12.38
N ALA A 66 4.59 -16.01 -11.49
CA ALA A 66 4.18 -17.23 -10.81
C ALA A 66 2.91 -17.01 -9.98
N HIS A 67 2.78 -15.85 -9.31
CA HIS A 67 1.56 -15.48 -8.58
C HIS A 67 0.34 -15.44 -9.49
N PHE A 68 0.43 -14.85 -10.68
CA PHE A 68 -0.71 -14.76 -11.62
C PHE A 68 -1.15 -16.13 -12.16
N ASP A 69 -0.32 -17.15 -12.06
CA ASP A 69 -0.64 -18.54 -12.39
C ASP A 69 -1.00 -19.38 -11.14
N HIS A 70 -0.96 -18.79 -9.93
CA HIS A 70 -1.18 -19.50 -8.68
C HIS A 70 -2.67 -19.55 -8.30
N GLU A 71 -3.08 -20.63 -7.61
CA GLU A 71 -4.47 -20.80 -7.15
C GLU A 71 -4.93 -19.67 -6.20
N ASN A 72 -4.04 -19.13 -5.35
CA ASN A 72 -4.38 -18.04 -4.44
C ASN A 72 -4.85 -16.80 -5.20
N TYR A 73 -4.20 -16.45 -6.34
CA TYR A 73 -4.62 -15.36 -7.20
C TYR A 73 -6.04 -15.57 -7.75
N PHE A 74 -6.31 -16.76 -8.29
CA PHE A 74 -7.64 -17.07 -8.83
C PHE A 74 -8.71 -17.11 -7.73
N ASN A 75 -8.39 -17.66 -6.56
CA ASN A 75 -9.31 -17.71 -5.42
C ASN A 75 -9.63 -16.30 -4.91
N MET A 76 -8.64 -15.40 -4.83
CA MET A 76 -8.85 -13.99 -4.46
C MET A 76 -9.74 -13.29 -5.47
N GLY A 77 -9.48 -13.46 -6.77
CA GLY A 77 -10.29 -12.89 -7.85
C GLY A 77 -11.74 -13.40 -7.82
N SER A 78 -11.95 -14.70 -7.64
CA SER A 78 -13.28 -15.31 -7.50
C SER A 78 -14.04 -14.76 -6.30
N MET A 79 -13.38 -14.66 -5.15
CA MET A 79 -13.98 -14.15 -3.92
C MET A 79 -14.47 -12.71 -4.09
N PHE A 80 -13.65 -11.81 -4.65
CA PHE A 80 -14.08 -10.44 -4.93
C PHE A 80 -15.14 -10.35 -6.03
N GLY A 81 -15.13 -11.28 -6.99
CA GLY A 81 -16.19 -11.43 -8.00
C GLY A 81 -17.54 -11.78 -7.38
N GLU A 82 -17.57 -12.63 -6.36
CA GLU A 82 -18.77 -13.00 -5.60
C GLU A 82 -19.27 -11.85 -4.70
N ILE A 83 -18.35 -11.14 -4.04
CA ILE A 83 -18.68 -9.96 -3.22
C ILE A 83 -19.28 -8.84 -4.08
N GLY A 84 -18.79 -8.67 -5.31
CA GLY A 84 -19.24 -7.65 -6.24
C GLY A 84 -18.46 -6.34 -6.10
N LEU A 85 -17.81 -5.95 -7.20
CA LEU A 85 -17.07 -4.69 -7.30
C LEU A 85 -17.82 -3.71 -8.20
N ALA A 86 -17.96 -2.46 -7.76
CA ALA A 86 -18.39 -1.34 -8.58
C ALA A 86 -17.25 -0.80 -9.45
N GLY A 87 -16.00 -1.00 -9.01
CA GLY A 87 -14.80 -0.61 -9.73
C GLY A 87 -13.54 -1.19 -9.10
N ALA A 88 -12.51 -1.28 -9.94
CA ALA A 88 -11.17 -1.62 -9.51
C ALA A 88 -10.16 -0.84 -10.35
N GLU A 89 -9.26 -0.15 -9.68
CA GLU A 89 -8.13 0.49 -10.33
C GLU A 89 -6.85 -0.17 -9.78
N SER A 90 -6.01 -0.69 -10.68
CA SER A 90 -4.78 -1.35 -10.29
C SER A 90 -3.63 -0.91 -11.19
N LYS A 91 -2.48 -0.63 -10.57
CA LYS A 91 -1.22 -0.28 -11.23
C LYS A 91 -0.12 -1.18 -10.73
N LYS A 92 0.82 -1.50 -11.61
CA LYS A 92 2.12 -2.06 -11.25
C LYS A 92 3.21 -1.01 -11.48
N TRP A 93 4.20 -1.03 -10.60
CA TRP A 93 5.27 -0.04 -10.53
C TRP A 93 6.62 -0.74 -10.62
N ARG A 94 7.50 -0.24 -11.50
CA ARG A 94 8.87 -0.72 -11.59
C ARG A 94 9.75 0.04 -10.59
N VAL A 95 10.28 -0.68 -9.61
CA VAL A 95 11.15 -0.10 -8.58
C VAL A 95 12.58 -0.03 -9.10
N THR A 96 13.19 1.15 -9.05
CA THR A 96 14.60 1.40 -9.42
C THR A 96 15.52 1.56 -8.22
N ALA A 97 14.98 2.05 -7.09
CA ALA A 97 15.70 2.17 -5.83
C ALA A 97 14.76 2.06 -4.64
N PHE A 98 15.24 1.58 -3.51
CA PHE A 98 14.49 1.58 -2.25
C PHE A 98 15.43 1.71 -1.06
N GLU A 99 14.94 2.38 0.00
CA GLU A 99 15.66 2.55 1.26
C GLU A 99 14.71 2.95 2.40
N PRO A 100 15.14 2.99 3.66
CA PRO A 100 14.31 3.49 4.76
C PRO A 100 13.85 4.93 4.53
N VAL A 101 12.65 5.27 5.01
CA VAL A 101 12.14 6.67 5.01
C VAL A 101 12.93 7.54 5.98
N TYR A 102 13.30 6.97 7.13
CA TYR A 102 13.99 7.69 8.20
C TYR A 102 15.49 7.48 8.11
N ASP A 103 16.23 8.57 8.27
CA ASP A 103 17.69 8.53 8.40
C ASP A 103 18.12 8.11 9.81
N GLU A 104 19.44 8.13 10.07
CA GLU A 104 20.00 7.81 11.39
C GLU A 104 19.53 8.78 12.51
N THR A 105 19.02 9.96 12.15
CA THR A 105 18.53 10.98 13.08
C THR A 105 17.01 10.95 13.28
N PRO A 106 16.31 9.85 13.17
CA PRO A 106 14.85 9.60 13.00
C PRO A 106 14.08 10.71 12.25
N ARG A 107 14.70 11.34 11.26
CA ARG A 107 14.07 12.34 10.40
C ARG A 107 13.62 11.68 9.09
N ALA A 108 12.35 11.91 8.71
CA ALA A 108 11.85 11.49 7.41
C ALA A 108 12.53 12.29 6.29
N ARG A 109 12.89 11.60 5.23
CA ARG A 109 13.57 12.16 4.07
C ARG A 109 12.92 11.70 2.78
N ALA A 110 12.63 12.64 1.88
CA ALA A 110 12.18 12.33 0.52
C ALA A 110 13.35 11.95 -0.40
N GLU A 111 14.53 12.56 -0.19
CA GLU A 111 15.75 12.24 -0.94
C GLU A 111 16.23 10.81 -0.70
N PHE A 112 16.85 10.20 -1.72
CA PHE A 112 17.49 8.89 -1.63
C PHE A 112 18.95 9.06 -1.25
N PHE A 113 19.32 8.63 -0.04
CA PHE A 113 20.66 8.82 0.55
C PHE A 113 21.75 8.03 -0.16
N SER A 114 21.39 6.88 -0.73
CA SER A 114 22.32 5.94 -1.37
C SER A 114 22.51 6.19 -2.86
N GLN A 115 21.89 7.22 -3.44
CA GLN A 115 21.91 7.50 -4.87
C GLN A 115 22.55 8.86 -5.14
N ASP A 116 23.57 8.89 -5.99
CA ASP A 116 24.21 10.12 -6.45
C ASP A 116 23.32 10.92 -7.43
N GLU A 117 22.44 10.22 -8.16
CA GLU A 117 21.49 10.82 -9.10
C GLU A 117 20.08 10.77 -8.52
N GLN A 118 19.49 11.93 -8.34
CA GLN A 118 18.08 12.10 -8.03
C GLN A 118 17.29 12.17 -9.34
N SER A 119 16.17 11.46 -9.40
CA SER A 119 15.17 11.62 -10.45
C SER A 119 13.97 12.35 -9.84
N PRO A 120 13.95 13.67 -9.84
CA PRO A 120 12.96 14.43 -9.09
C PRO A 120 11.53 14.23 -9.59
N GLU A 121 11.37 13.83 -10.84
CA GLU A 121 10.06 13.61 -11.48
C GLU A 121 9.52 12.19 -11.27
N ASP A 122 10.34 11.26 -10.76
CA ASP A 122 9.92 9.87 -10.58
C ASP A 122 8.95 9.75 -9.40
N PRO A 123 7.84 8.99 -9.53
CA PRO A 123 6.94 8.68 -8.43
C PRO A 123 7.66 7.98 -7.27
N ILE A 124 7.24 8.32 -6.05
CA ILE A 124 7.74 7.68 -4.83
C ILE A 124 6.58 7.00 -4.12
N ILE A 125 6.77 5.72 -3.81
CA ILE A 125 5.86 4.96 -2.95
C ILE A 125 6.51 4.83 -1.58
N VAL A 126 5.80 5.21 -0.53
CA VAL A 126 6.16 4.89 0.85
C VAL A 126 5.30 3.72 1.28
N ALA A 127 5.93 2.64 1.72
CA ALA A 127 5.20 1.47 2.18
C ALA A 127 5.91 0.77 3.33
N GLY A 128 5.11 0.11 4.17
CA GLY A 128 5.61 -0.61 5.32
C GLY A 128 4.52 -0.90 6.34
N TYR A 129 4.91 -0.93 7.61
CA TYR A 129 3.98 -1.24 8.69
C TYR A 129 4.36 -0.55 9.99
N ILE A 130 3.35 -0.47 10.86
CA ILE A 130 3.46 -0.12 12.27
C ILE A 130 2.88 -1.29 13.07
N ASP A 131 3.67 -1.90 13.94
CA ASP A 131 3.22 -2.96 14.86
C ASP A 131 3.05 -2.33 16.25
N LEU A 132 1.82 -2.26 16.74
CA LEU A 132 1.49 -1.73 18.05
C LEU A 132 1.85 -2.74 19.14
N HIS A 133 2.42 -2.27 20.26
CA HIS A 133 2.69 -3.14 21.40
C HIS A 133 1.40 -3.60 22.10
N ASP A 134 0.35 -2.77 22.03
CA ASP A 134 -1.01 -3.14 22.45
C ASP A 134 -1.96 -3.16 21.24
N PRO A 135 -2.34 -4.35 20.73
CA PRO A 135 -3.25 -4.47 19.59
C PRO A 135 -4.62 -3.84 19.81
N SER A 136 -5.05 -3.70 21.06
CA SER A 136 -6.37 -3.11 21.37
C SER A 136 -6.49 -1.63 21.01
N GLU A 137 -5.36 -0.91 20.90
CA GLU A 137 -5.32 0.50 20.50
C GLU A 137 -5.56 0.69 18.99
N ARG A 138 -5.42 -0.37 18.16
CA ARG A 138 -5.45 -0.26 16.69
C ARG A 138 -6.77 0.29 16.16
N SER A 139 -7.89 -0.16 16.69
CA SER A 139 -9.21 0.24 16.20
C SER A 139 -9.45 1.74 16.38
N ASP A 140 -9.16 2.25 17.56
CA ASP A 140 -9.35 3.66 17.89
C ASP A 140 -8.39 4.54 17.12
N LEU A 141 -7.10 4.13 17.05
CA LEU A 141 -6.08 4.82 16.27
C LEU A 141 -6.48 4.96 14.80
N LEU A 142 -6.99 3.90 14.18
CA LEU A 142 -7.42 3.93 12.78
C LEU A 142 -8.67 4.79 12.58
N ALA A 143 -9.61 4.76 13.51
CA ALA A 143 -10.80 5.63 13.46
C ALA A 143 -10.41 7.11 13.58
N GLU A 144 -9.51 7.46 14.49
CA GLU A 144 -8.99 8.82 14.64
C GLU A 144 -8.11 9.27 13.47
N SER A 145 -7.41 8.34 12.81
CA SER A 145 -6.57 8.63 11.64
C SER A 145 -7.37 8.90 10.37
N ALA A 146 -8.60 8.39 10.26
CA ALA A 146 -9.40 8.47 9.04
C ALA A 146 -9.58 9.91 8.50
N PRO A 147 -9.96 10.92 9.31
CA PRO A 147 -10.05 12.30 8.84
C PRO A 147 -8.67 12.88 8.42
N LEU A 148 -7.58 12.48 9.06
CA LEU A 148 -6.23 12.92 8.70
C LEU A 148 -5.80 12.33 7.35
N GLN A 149 -6.11 11.05 7.12
CA GLN A 149 -5.84 10.40 5.83
C GLN A 149 -6.61 11.08 4.69
N LEU A 150 -7.88 11.43 4.94
CA LEU A 150 -8.71 12.11 3.95
C LEU A 150 -8.21 13.53 3.66
N ALA A 151 -7.76 14.26 4.69
CA ALA A 151 -7.17 15.59 4.56
C ALA A 151 -5.89 15.53 3.70
N THR A 152 -4.99 14.59 3.97
CA THR A 152 -3.78 14.40 3.15
C THR A 152 -4.12 14.15 1.67
N ARG A 153 -5.08 13.25 1.41
CA ARG A 153 -5.50 12.94 0.02
C ARG A 153 -6.12 14.13 -0.71
N ASN A 154 -6.84 15.00 0.00
CA ASN A 154 -7.58 16.10 -0.60
C ASN A 154 -6.76 17.40 -0.71
N ASP A 155 -5.89 17.65 0.26
CA ASP A 155 -5.30 18.96 0.47
C ASP A 155 -3.81 19.01 0.05
N GLU A 156 -3.15 17.84 -0.09
CA GLU A 156 -1.74 17.78 -0.44
C GLU A 156 -1.53 17.46 -1.93
N PRO A 157 -0.99 18.41 -2.72
CA PRO A 157 -0.74 18.20 -4.15
C PRO A 157 0.22 17.04 -4.40
N GLY A 158 -0.13 16.17 -5.35
CA GLY A 158 0.68 15.01 -5.73
C GLY A 158 0.49 13.77 -4.85
N CYS A 159 -0.39 13.81 -3.85
CA CYS A 159 -0.82 12.62 -3.13
C CYS A 159 -1.79 11.80 -3.98
N GLN A 160 -1.37 10.65 -4.50
CA GLN A 160 -2.23 9.73 -5.25
C GLN A 160 -2.91 8.70 -4.34
N MET A 161 -2.26 8.31 -3.25
CA MET A 161 -2.76 7.37 -2.24
C MET A 161 -2.12 7.68 -0.89
N TYR A 162 -2.89 7.57 0.17
CA TYR A 162 -2.40 7.70 1.55
C TYR A 162 -3.30 6.86 2.44
N VAL A 163 -2.85 5.65 2.79
CA VAL A 163 -3.66 4.66 3.51
C VAL A 163 -2.86 4.04 4.65
N PHE A 164 -3.39 4.21 5.86
CA PHE A 164 -2.99 3.51 7.08
C PHE A 164 -4.18 2.64 7.47
N SER A 165 -4.05 1.33 7.40
CA SER A 165 -5.18 0.41 7.54
C SER A 165 -4.82 -0.83 8.33
N ALA A 166 -5.83 -1.49 8.93
CA ALA A 166 -5.61 -2.74 9.64
C ALA A 166 -5.10 -3.83 8.70
N ASP A 167 -3.93 -4.41 8.97
CA ASP A 167 -3.53 -5.66 8.31
C ASP A 167 -4.44 -6.80 8.80
N PRO A 168 -5.22 -7.45 7.91
CA PRO A 168 -6.17 -8.47 8.35
C PRO A 168 -5.50 -9.74 8.88
N CYS A 169 -4.22 -9.97 8.56
CA CYS A 169 -3.47 -11.16 8.97
C CYS A 169 -2.72 -10.98 10.30
N LYS A 170 -2.64 -9.74 10.83
CA LYS A 170 -1.93 -9.44 12.09
C LYS A 170 -2.70 -8.44 12.92
N GLU A 171 -3.07 -8.83 14.14
CA GLU A 171 -3.90 -8.00 15.03
C GLU A 171 -3.22 -6.70 15.46
N GLU A 172 -1.90 -6.75 15.65
CA GLU A 172 -1.09 -5.60 16.07
C GLU A 172 -0.75 -4.64 14.93
N ARG A 173 -0.89 -5.08 13.66
CA ARG A 173 -0.29 -4.40 12.51
C ARG A 173 -1.21 -3.41 11.84
N ILE A 174 -0.67 -2.23 11.59
CA ILE A 174 -1.19 -1.25 10.64
C ILE A 174 -0.31 -1.32 9.39
N ALA A 175 -0.88 -1.63 8.25
CA ALA A 175 -0.23 -1.53 6.95
C ALA A 175 -0.28 -0.09 6.46
N VAL A 176 0.82 0.37 5.89
CA VAL A 176 0.98 1.74 5.37
C VAL A 176 1.32 1.68 3.90
N VAL A 177 0.60 2.44 3.09
CA VAL A 177 0.93 2.68 1.68
C VAL A 177 0.60 4.11 1.30
N GLU A 178 1.57 4.80 0.72
CA GLU A 178 1.45 6.15 0.20
C GLU A 178 2.02 6.18 -1.21
N ILE A 179 1.41 6.95 -2.10
CA ILE A 179 1.90 7.17 -3.47
C ILE A 179 1.95 8.67 -3.69
N TRP A 180 3.13 9.14 -4.06
CA TRP A 180 3.41 10.54 -4.34
C TRP A 180 3.88 10.70 -5.78
N ASP A 181 3.42 11.75 -6.44
CA ASP A 181 3.75 12.02 -7.84
C ASP A 181 5.26 12.10 -8.10
N ASN A 182 6.01 12.66 -7.13
CA ASN A 182 7.44 12.90 -7.25
C ASN A 182 8.08 13.25 -5.90
N TYR A 183 9.39 13.55 -5.95
CA TYR A 183 10.17 13.99 -4.80
C TYR A 183 9.58 15.23 -4.11
N ASP A 184 9.20 16.27 -4.88
CA ASP A 184 8.74 17.54 -4.30
C ASP A 184 7.45 17.35 -3.51
N SER A 185 6.52 16.52 -4.01
CA SER A 185 5.27 16.23 -3.32
C SER A 185 5.51 15.51 -1.98
N LEU A 186 6.37 14.50 -1.95
CA LEU A 186 6.73 13.80 -0.71
C LEU A 186 7.50 14.71 0.24
N HIS A 187 8.39 15.55 -0.28
CA HIS A 187 9.14 16.50 0.54
C HIS A 187 8.23 17.51 1.23
N GLN A 188 7.25 18.06 0.50
CA GLN A 188 6.25 18.98 1.05
C GLN A 188 5.38 18.29 2.10
N HIS A 189 5.02 17.01 1.89
CA HIS A 189 4.28 16.23 2.88
C HIS A 189 5.01 16.17 4.22
N PHE A 190 6.31 15.92 4.23
CA PHE A 190 7.08 15.83 5.50
C PHE A 190 7.19 17.16 6.26
N ASP A 191 6.90 18.28 5.60
CA ASP A 191 6.81 19.62 6.21
C ASP A 191 5.34 20.05 6.47
N HIS A 192 4.34 19.24 6.06
CA HIS A 192 2.92 19.56 6.17
C HIS A 192 2.35 19.24 7.56
N GLU A 193 1.34 20.02 7.99
CA GLU A 193 0.67 19.80 9.28
C GLU A 193 -0.01 18.42 9.40
N ASN A 194 -0.53 17.87 8.29
CA ASN A 194 -1.15 16.54 8.30
C ASN A 194 -0.14 15.46 8.68
N TYR A 195 1.12 15.54 8.18
CA TYR A 195 2.19 14.63 8.57
C TYR A 195 2.47 14.70 10.08
N PHE A 196 2.57 15.92 10.62
CA PHE A 196 2.80 16.10 12.06
C PHE A 196 1.61 15.61 12.89
N ASN A 197 0.38 15.87 12.45
CA ASN A 197 -0.83 15.42 13.13
C ASN A 197 -0.92 13.89 13.14
N MET A 198 -0.68 13.22 12.01
CA MET A 198 -0.63 11.76 11.93
C MET A 198 0.49 11.21 12.82
N GLY A 199 1.67 11.80 12.76
CA GLY A 199 2.80 11.41 13.60
C GLY A 199 2.52 11.58 15.10
N ASN A 200 1.81 12.63 15.52
CA ASN A 200 1.39 12.84 16.90
C ASN A 200 0.38 11.78 17.33
N LEU A 201 -0.59 11.49 16.49
CA LEU A 201 -1.58 10.44 16.76
C LEU A 201 -0.92 9.07 16.93
N ILE A 202 -0.01 8.68 16.02
CA ILE A 202 0.73 7.43 16.13
C ILE A 202 1.60 7.40 17.40
N ARG A 203 2.21 8.53 17.78
CA ARG A 203 3.03 8.62 19.01
C ARG A 203 2.22 8.59 20.31
N SER A 204 0.91 8.79 20.27
CA SER A 204 0.05 8.71 21.46
C SER A 204 -0.21 7.28 21.92
N THR A 205 0.10 6.26 21.11
CA THR A 205 -0.01 4.85 21.49
C THR A 205 1.00 4.47 22.58
N SER A 206 0.71 3.41 23.32
CA SER A 206 1.52 2.93 24.44
C SER A 206 2.93 2.44 24.04
N GLY A 207 3.11 2.07 22.76
CA GLY A 207 4.38 1.66 22.18
C GLY A 207 4.19 1.00 20.83
N ARG A 208 5.22 1.06 19.99
CA ARG A 208 5.19 0.50 18.63
C ARG A 208 6.56 0.23 18.08
N ASP A 209 6.62 -0.67 17.10
CA ASP A 209 7.71 -0.84 16.16
C ASP A 209 7.24 -0.41 14.77
N SER A 210 8.12 0.09 13.93
CA SER A 210 7.77 0.49 12.58
C SER A 210 8.88 0.20 11.59
N ASN A 211 8.48 -0.14 10.37
CA ASN A 211 9.40 -0.31 9.25
C ASN A 211 8.75 0.29 8.00
N HIS A 212 9.22 1.48 7.64
CA HIS A 212 8.78 2.18 6.43
C HIS A 212 9.95 2.30 5.46
N ARG A 213 9.70 1.88 4.23
CA ARG A 213 10.62 2.06 3.11
C ARG A 213 10.01 3.00 2.08
N LYS A 214 10.84 3.79 1.43
CA LYS A 214 10.46 4.53 0.23
C LYS A 214 11.04 3.83 -0.99
N PHE A 215 10.25 3.81 -2.05
CA PHE A 215 10.57 3.15 -3.32
C PHE A 215 10.45 4.17 -4.43
N ARG A 216 11.52 4.40 -5.19
CA ARG A 216 11.49 5.19 -6.40
C ARG A 216 11.06 4.31 -7.56
N CYS A 217 10.10 4.79 -8.35
CA CYS A 217 9.53 4.05 -9.46
C CYS A 217 9.64 4.89 -10.75
N ASP A 218 10.30 4.35 -11.79
CA ASP A 218 10.49 5.05 -13.06
C ASP A 218 9.41 4.73 -14.10
N LEU A 219 8.55 3.76 -13.81
CA LEU A 219 7.49 3.35 -14.71
C LEU A 219 6.29 2.82 -13.93
N SER A 220 5.10 3.23 -14.35
CA SER A 220 3.85 2.61 -13.90
C SER A 220 2.94 2.31 -15.08
N GLU A 221 2.20 1.18 -15.00
CA GLU A 221 1.20 0.83 -15.98
C GLU A 221 0.10 -0.05 -15.35
N PRO A 222 -1.07 -0.23 -16.02
CA PRO A 222 -2.08 -1.15 -15.52
C PRO A 222 -1.53 -2.57 -15.32
N VAL A 223 -2.06 -3.28 -14.33
CA VAL A 223 -1.76 -4.70 -14.12
C VAL A 223 -2.29 -5.56 -15.27
N TYR A 224 -3.46 -5.18 -15.81
CA TYR A 224 -4.16 -5.92 -16.85
C TYR A 224 -3.98 -5.27 -18.22
N ASP A 225 -3.66 -6.09 -19.23
CA ASP A 225 -3.61 -5.65 -20.61
C ASP A 225 -5.03 -5.42 -21.22
N GLN A 226 -5.09 -4.99 -22.46
CA GLN A 226 -6.35 -4.74 -23.18
C GLN A 226 -7.27 -5.97 -23.29
N ASN A 227 -6.72 -7.19 -23.11
CA ASN A 227 -7.47 -8.43 -23.10
C ASN A 227 -7.88 -8.87 -21.69
N ARG A 228 -7.69 -8.01 -20.69
CA ARG A 228 -7.92 -8.27 -19.27
C ARG A 228 -7.07 -9.41 -18.70
N ARG A 229 -5.89 -9.64 -19.27
CA ARG A 229 -4.93 -10.59 -18.78
C ARG A 229 -3.93 -9.88 -17.87
N ALA A 230 -3.74 -10.41 -16.67
CA ALA A 230 -2.71 -9.92 -15.75
C ALA A 230 -1.32 -10.17 -16.34
N ARG A 231 -0.45 -9.17 -16.29
CA ARG A 231 0.88 -9.17 -16.88
C ARG A 231 1.91 -8.74 -15.84
N ALA A 232 2.93 -9.57 -15.64
CA ALA A 232 4.07 -9.24 -14.76
C ALA A 232 5.16 -8.42 -15.48
N ASP A 233 5.22 -8.47 -16.81
CA ASP A 233 6.08 -7.65 -17.64
C ASP A 233 5.50 -6.23 -17.84
N PHE A 234 6.34 -5.30 -18.23
CA PHE A 234 5.94 -3.93 -18.57
C PHE A 234 5.71 -3.83 -20.07
N PHE A 235 4.48 -4.14 -20.46
CA PHE A 235 4.06 -4.35 -21.86
C PHE A 235 3.85 -3.06 -22.65
N THR A 236 3.92 -1.88 -22.01
CA THR A 236 3.87 -0.59 -22.72
C THR A 236 5.23 -0.14 -23.24
N LEU A 237 6.29 -0.86 -22.89
CA LEU A 237 7.66 -0.61 -23.35
C LEU A 237 8.08 -1.41 -24.59
N GLU A 238 7.19 -2.30 -25.10
CA GLU A 238 7.45 -3.12 -26.28
C GLU A 238 6.99 -2.43 -27.58
#